data_0a5e3313c4a1d24e1bb1c8000313d2da
#
_entry.id   0a5e3313c4a1d24e1bb1c8000313d2da
#
_cell.length_a   1.000
_cell.length_b   1.000
_cell.length_c   1.000
_cell.angle_alpha   90.00
_cell.angle_beta   90.00
_cell.angle_gamma   90.00
#
_symmetry.space_group_name_H-M   'P 1'
#
loop_
_entity.id
_entity.type
_entity.pdbx_description
1 polymer ?
#
loop_
_entity_poly.entity_id
_entity_poly.type
_entity_poly.pdbx_seq_one_letter_code
_entity_poly.pdbx_strand_id
1 'polypeptide(L)'
;MATRVDTAAVAPADRKGYWAEASARMFVPLEFEPAPRRPFSGWMQGGPLADVQLCELAATPHVVARTPRLADTGDGAYFKLNLVVEGQMIVRQDGRETLIGAGDFTICDCARPYAIETRTPLRLLICMLPQEALSITPERMARITATSVPGGHGVGWLLAPFLDRLARLAQAGAVTSEVERAA
;
A
#
# COMPACT_ATOMS: atom_id res chain seq x y z
N MET A 1 12.80 -7.85 10.69
CA MET A 1 13.52 -6.56 10.58
C MET A 1 12.87 -5.70 9.49
N ALA A 2 12.72 -4.40 9.73
CA ALA A 2 12.22 -3.46 8.73
C ALA A 2 13.23 -3.34 7.57
N THR A 3 12.75 -3.49 6.35
CA THR A 3 13.55 -3.31 5.13
C THR A 3 13.35 -1.90 4.61
N ARG A 4 14.44 -1.20 4.28
CA ARG A 4 14.40 0.11 3.61
C ARG A 4 14.90 -0.03 2.17
N VAL A 5 14.15 0.54 1.26
CA VAL A 5 14.47 0.66 -0.17
C VAL A 5 14.44 2.15 -0.53
N ASP A 6 15.44 2.63 -1.25
CA ASP A 6 15.51 4.02 -1.69
C ASP A 6 16.11 4.09 -3.10
N THR A 7 15.41 4.69 -4.02
CA THR A 7 15.86 4.81 -5.41
C THR A 7 17.07 5.72 -5.58
N ALA A 8 17.44 6.49 -4.54
CA ALA A 8 18.70 7.24 -4.55
C ALA A 8 19.94 6.33 -4.54
N ALA A 9 19.78 5.06 -4.14
CA ALA A 9 20.86 4.07 -4.12
C ALA A 9 21.27 3.56 -5.52
N VAL A 10 20.47 3.86 -6.56
CA VAL A 10 20.71 3.37 -7.93
C VAL A 10 20.69 4.50 -8.96
N ALA A 11 21.33 4.26 -10.12
CA ALA A 11 21.33 5.23 -11.20
C ALA A 11 19.89 5.52 -11.71
N PRO A 12 19.61 6.73 -12.20
CA PRO A 12 18.27 7.11 -12.66
C PRO A 12 17.64 6.14 -13.67
N ALA A 13 18.44 5.57 -14.56
CA ALA A 13 17.99 4.61 -15.58
C ALA A 13 17.46 3.30 -14.96
N ASP A 14 18.00 2.90 -13.81
CA ASP A 14 17.70 1.60 -13.17
C ASP A 14 16.55 1.70 -12.17
N ARG A 15 16.12 2.91 -11.81
CA ARG A 15 15.14 3.15 -10.75
C ARG A 15 13.80 2.47 -10.98
N LYS A 16 13.33 2.42 -12.24
CA LYS A 16 12.06 1.76 -12.59
C LYS A 16 12.11 0.27 -12.25
N GLY A 17 13.13 -0.45 -12.71
CA GLY A 17 13.30 -1.89 -12.44
C GLY A 17 13.52 -2.17 -10.95
N TYR A 18 14.40 -1.40 -10.33
CA TYR A 18 14.70 -1.52 -8.89
C TYR A 18 13.45 -1.34 -8.01
N TRP A 19 12.63 -0.32 -8.31
CA TRP A 19 11.39 -0.07 -7.59
C TRP A 19 10.34 -1.16 -7.81
N ALA A 20 10.16 -1.59 -9.06
CA ALA A 20 9.20 -2.64 -9.41
C ALA A 20 9.52 -3.96 -8.69
N GLU A 21 10.80 -4.36 -8.68
CA GLU A 21 11.26 -5.56 -7.98
C GLU A 21 11.09 -5.45 -6.45
N ALA A 22 11.45 -4.30 -5.87
CA ALA A 22 11.29 -4.06 -4.45
C ALA A 22 9.82 -4.05 -4.03
N SER A 23 8.95 -3.43 -4.85
CA SER A 23 7.50 -3.40 -4.60
C SER A 23 6.87 -4.78 -4.68
N ALA A 24 7.30 -5.63 -5.62
CA ALA A 24 6.81 -6.99 -5.74
C ALA A 24 7.17 -7.86 -4.52
N ARG A 25 8.35 -7.63 -3.93
CA ARG A 25 8.76 -8.30 -2.68
C ARG A 25 8.04 -7.77 -1.45
N MET A 26 7.72 -6.47 -1.44
CA MET A 26 7.10 -5.81 -0.29
C MET A 26 5.58 -6.03 -0.26
N PHE A 27 4.94 -6.19 -1.40
CA PHE A 27 3.49 -6.28 -1.53
C PHE A 27 3.07 -7.52 -2.32
N VAL A 28 2.58 -7.30 -3.52
CA VAL A 28 2.27 -8.31 -4.54
C VAL A 28 2.82 -7.82 -5.88
N PRO A 29 3.07 -8.69 -6.85
CA PRO A 29 3.50 -8.27 -8.18
C PRO A 29 2.54 -7.28 -8.82
N LEU A 30 3.09 -6.16 -9.30
CA LEU A 30 2.38 -5.07 -9.94
C LEU A 30 3.14 -4.63 -11.19
N GLU A 31 2.42 -4.24 -12.23
CA GLU A 31 2.98 -3.43 -13.29
C GLU A 31 3.21 -2.01 -12.76
N PHE A 32 4.36 -1.43 -13.08
CA PHE A 32 4.77 -0.12 -12.60
C PHE A 32 5.16 0.77 -13.75
N GLU A 33 4.57 1.99 -13.81
CA GLU A 33 4.90 2.98 -14.82
C GLU A 33 5.08 4.36 -14.19
N PRO A 34 6.30 4.91 -14.18
CA PRO A 34 6.54 6.27 -13.70
C PRO A 34 5.93 7.30 -14.64
N ALA A 35 5.54 8.45 -14.12
CA ALA A 35 5.07 9.55 -14.94
C ALA A 35 6.13 9.98 -15.95
N PRO A 36 5.74 10.28 -17.21
CA PRO A 36 6.68 10.68 -18.25
C PRO A 36 7.36 12.02 -17.91
N ARG A 37 8.54 12.25 -18.50
CA ARG A 37 9.31 13.50 -18.46
C ARG A 37 9.92 13.91 -17.12
N ARG A 38 9.84 13.05 -16.09
CA ARG A 38 10.53 13.28 -14.81
C ARG A 38 11.23 12.01 -14.36
N PRO A 39 12.46 12.08 -13.83
CA PRO A 39 13.09 10.93 -13.21
C PRO A 39 12.23 10.46 -12.04
N PHE A 40 11.97 9.16 -11.98
CA PHE A 40 11.29 8.56 -10.83
C PHE A 40 12.18 8.64 -9.60
N SER A 41 11.57 8.96 -8.47
CA SER A 41 12.19 8.93 -7.15
C SER A 41 11.19 8.43 -6.13
N GLY A 42 11.64 7.54 -5.25
CA GLY A 42 10.82 7.04 -4.17
C GLY A 42 11.64 6.28 -3.14
N TRP A 43 11.09 6.18 -1.96
CA TRP A 43 11.59 5.30 -0.91
C TRP A 43 10.42 4.53 -0.29
N MET A 44 10.70 3.36 0.25
CA MET A 44 9.77 2.61 1.07
C MET A 44 10.50 1.99 2.26
N GLN A 45 9.81 1.89 3.38
CA GLN A 45 10.35 1.27 4.58
C GLN A 45 9.23 0.51 5.29
N GLY A 46 9.47 -0.75 5.62
CA GLY A 46 8.47 -1.56 6.30
C GLY A 46 8.93 -2.99 6.48
N GLY A 47 8.04 -3.80 6.99
CA GLY A 47 8.27 -5.22 7.23
C GLY A 47 7.07 -5.89 7.89
N PRO A 48 7.22 -7.19 8.21
CA PRO A 48 6.17 -7.96 8.86
C PRO A 48 5.95 -7.46 10.30
N LEU A 49 4.68 -7.52 10.68
CA LEU A 49 4.20 -7.31 12.04
C LEU A 49 3.15 -8.39 12.32
N ALA A 50 3.55 -9.49 12.97
CA ALA A 50 2.78 -10.74 13.01
C ALA A 50 2.38 -11.17 11.58
N ASP A 51 1.09 -11.41 11.35
CA ASP A 51 0.56 -11.87 10.06
C ASP A 51 0.32 -10.71 9.06
N VAL A 52 0.46 -9.47 9.48
CA VAL A 52 0.29 -8.31 8.60
C VAL A 52 1.63 -7.74 8.17
N GLN A 53 1.65 -7.03 7.07
CA GLN A 53 2.82 -6.28 6.64
C GLN A 53 2.50 -4.79 6.61
N LEU A 54 3.34 -4.00 7.26
CA LEU A 54 3.25 -2.55 7.27
C LEU A 54 4.38 -1.95 6.45
N CYS A 55 4.04 -0.99 5.61
CA CYS A 55 5.02 -0.26 4.81
C CYS A 55 4.61 1.20 4.69
N GLU A 56 5.53 2.09 4.98
CA GLU A 56 5.43 3.49 4.58
C GLU A 56 6.23 3.71 3.32
N LEU A 57 5.69 4.46 2.38
CA LEU A 57 6.39 4.86 1.15
C LEU A 57 6.12 6.30 0.79
N ALA A 58 7.08 6.92 0.12
CA ALA A 58 6.89 8.17 -0.61
C ALA A 58 7.46 8.01 -2.01
N ALA A 59 6.75 8.54 -3.00
CA ALA A 59 7.14 8.44 -4.40
C ALA A 59 6.65 9.61 -5.24
N THR A 60 7.38 9.90 -6.31
CA THR A 60 6.94 10.81 -7.36
C THR A 60 5.79 10.19 -8.17
N PRO A 61 5.06 10.97 -8.99
CA PRO A 61 3.93 10.49 -9.76
C PRO A 61 4.20 9.23 -10.58
N HIS A 62 3.29 8.26 -10.48
CA HIS A 62 3.38 6.97 -11.14
C HIS A 62 2.01 6.28 -11.21
N VAL A 63 1.94 5.21 -11.97
CA VAL A 63 0.81 4.28 -12.00
C VAL A 63 1.31 2.90 -11.58
N VAL A 64 0.53 2.21 -10.76
CA VAL A 64 0.68 0.77 -10.51
C VAL A 64 -0.60 0.05 -10.89
N ALA A 65 -0.46 -1.13 -11.47
CA ALA A 65 -1.60 -1.95 -11.86
C ALA A 65 -1.40 -3.42 -11.49
N ARG A 66 -2.38 -3.97 -10.82
CA ARG A 66 -2.60 -5.42 -10.71
C ARG A 66 -3.44 -5.84 -11.89
N THR A 67 -2.81 -6.24 -12.99
CA THR A 67 -3.51 -6.67 -14.19
C THR A 67 -4.23 -8.01 -13.98
N PRO A 68 -5.23 -8.39 -14.81
CA PRO A 68 -5.86 -9.72 -14.72
C PRO A 68 -4.82 -10.85 -14.72
N ARG A 69 -3.82 -10.76 -15.59
CA ARG A 69 -2.73 -11.74 -15.66
C ARG A 69 -1.97 -11.89 -14.34
N LEU A 70 -1.71 -10.78 -13.64
CA LEU A 70 -1.04 -10.82 -12.34
C LEU A 70 -1.98 -11.28 -11.22
N ALA A 71 -3.26 -10.95 -11.26
CA ALA A 71 -4.25 -11.41 -10.29
C ALA A 71 -4.43 -12.94 -10.31
N ASP A 72 -4.29 -13.55 -11.49
CA ASP A 72 -4.44 -15.01 -11.68
C ASP A 72 -3.22 -15.83 -11.17
N THR A 73 -2.12 -15.19 -10.74
CA THR A 73 -0.93 -15.90 -10.23
C THR A 73 -1.13 -16.54 -8.84
N GLY A 74 -2.24 -16.26 -8.16
CA GLY A 74 -2.58 -16.88 -6.87
C GLY A 74 -1.87 -16.29 -5.65
N ASP A 75 -1.01 -15.29 -5.81
CA ASP A 75 -0.27 -14.60 -4.76
C ASP A 75 -1.02 -13.40 -4.15
N GLY A 76 -2.30 -13.23 -4.50
CA GLY A 76 -3.14 -12.10 -4.15
C GLY A 76 -4.05 -12.29 -2.93
N ALA A 77 -3.80 -13.28 -2.04
CA ALA A 77 -4.64 -13.56 -0.87
C ALA A 77 -4.54 -12.47 0.23
N TYR A 78 -4.52 -11.20 -0.18
CA TYR A 78 -4.40 -10.03 0.69
C TYR A 78 -5.43 -8.96 0.36
N PHE A 79 -5.87 -8.25 1.40
CA PHE A 79 -6.44 -6.93 1.27
C PHE A 79 -5.34 -5.89 1.51
N LYS A 80 -5.25 -4.91 0.63
CA LYS A 80 -4.29 -3.81 0.72
C LYS A 80 -5.01 -2.55 1.17
N LEU A 81 -4.83 -2.19 2.43
CA LEU A 81 -5.29 -0.91 2.96
C LEU A 81 -4.23 0.15 2.64
N ASN A 82 -4.66 1.26 2.05
CA ASN A 82 -3.82 2.41 1.72
C ASN A 82 -4.35 3.64 2.44
N LEU A 83 -3.59 4.18 3.39
CA LEU A 83 -3.83 5.47 4.02
C LEU A 83 -2.96 6.52 3.34
N VAL A 84 -3.57 7.57 2.79
CA VAL A 84 -2.85 8.70 2.21
C VAL A 84 -2.38 9.61 3.33
N VAL A 85 -1.08 9.72 3.53
CA VAL A 85 -0.48 10.63 4.52
C VAL A 85 -0.29 12.01 3.92
N GLU A 86 0.19 12.07 2.66
CA GLU A 86 0.39 13.31 1.91
C GLU A 86 0.06 13.09 0.43
N GLY A 87 -0.44 14.11 -0.24
CA GLY A 87 -0.80 14.07 -1.66
C GLY A 87 -2.19 13.46 -1.88
N GLN A 88 -2.37 12.85 -3.04
CA GLN A 88 -3.63 12.20 -3.43
C GLN A 88 -3.39 11.11 -4.47
N MET A 89 -4.30 10.15 -4.53
CA MET A 89 -4.28 9.07 -5.51
C MET A 89 -5.67 8.76 -6.06
N ILE A 90 -5.74 8.26 -7.26
CA ILE A 90 -6.96 7.70 -7.86
C ILE A 90 -6.85 6.18 -7.81
N VAL A 91 -7.85 5.53 -7.25
CA VAL A 91 -7.91 4.07 -7.15
C VAL A 91 -9.05 3.55 -8.01
N ARG A 92 -8.79 2.49 -8.78
CA ARG A 92 -9.76 1.83 -9.66
C ARG A 92 -9.83 0.36 -9.32
N GLN A 93 -11.02 -0.14 -9.00
CA GLN A 93 -11.30 -1.58 -8.84
C GLN A 93 -12.81 -1.82 -9.01
N ASP A 94 -13.21 -2.95 -9.59
CA ASP A 94 -14.60 -3.40 -9.72
C ASP A 94 -15.54 -2.37 -10.38
N GLY A 95 -15.05 -1.68 -11.39
CA GLY A 95 -15.82 -0.64 -12.09
C GLY A 95 -15.95 0.67 -11.32
N ARG A 96 -15.35 0.81 -10.14
CA ARG A 96 -15.31 2.07 -9.38
C ARG A 96 -14.00 2.81 -9.61
N GLU A 97 -14.08 4.12 -9.60
CA GLU A 97 -12.95 5.04 -9.59
C GLU A 97 -13.16 6.07 -8.48
N THR A 98 -12.19 6.23 -7.61
CA THR A 98 -12.30 7.13 -6.46
C THR A 98 -11.00 7.88 -6.22
N LEU A 99 -11.11 9.19 -5.99
CA LEU A 99 -10.02 10.04 -5.53
C LEU A 99 -9.90 9.92 -4.00
N ILE A 100 -8.71 9.60 -3.52
CA ILE A 100 -8.39 9.49 -2.10
C ILE A 100 -7.38 10.60 -1.77
N GLY A 101 -7.73 11.46 -0.84
CA GLY A 101 -6.91 12.57 -0.39
C GLY A 101 -6.16 12.29 0.91
N ALA A 102 -5.32 13.25 1.33
CA ALA A 102 -4.59 13.15 2.58
C ALA A 102 -5.52 13.01 3.80
N GLY A 103 -5.19 12.05 4.67
CA GLY A 103 -5.98 11.65 5.82
C GLY A 103 -7.02 10.56 5.54
N ASP A 104 -7.39 10.34 4.28
CA ASP A 104 -8.36 9.32 3.90
C ASP A 104 -7.67 7.99 3.58
N PHE A 105 -8.42 6.90 3.63
CA PHE A 105 -7.92 5.60 3.24
C PHE A 105 -8.89 4.82 2.35
N THR A 106 -8.38 3.80 1.72
CA THR A 106 -9.14 2.88 0.87
C THR A 106 -8.58 1.47 0.97
N ILE A 107 -9.37 0.50 0.56
CA ILE A 107 -8.97 -0.91 0.51
C ILE A 107 -9.03 -1.38 -0.95
N CYS A 108 -8.00 -2.14 -1.36
CA CYS A 108 -7.99 -2.92 -2.60
C CYS A 108 -7.97 -4.41 -2.25
N ASP A 109 -8.64 -5.22 -3.05
CA ASP A 109 -8.53 -6.67 -3.01
C ASP A 109 -7.45 -7.11 -4.00
N CYS A 110 -6.34 -7.66 -3.49
CA CYS A 110 -5.20 -8.06 -4.32
C CYS A 110 -5.46 -9.36 -5.13
N ALA A 111 -6.51 -10.11 -4.81
CA ALA A 111 -6.93 -11.27 -5.62
C ALA A 111 -7.62 -10.86 -6.93
N ARG A 112 -7.93 -9.58 -7.10
CA ARG A 112 -8.64 -9.04 -8.27
C ARG A 112 -7.86 -7.89 -8.91
N PRO A 113 -8.08 -7.61 -10.21
CA PRO A 113 -7.43 -6.49 -10.87
C PRO A 113 -7.77 -5.15 -10.22
N TYR A 114 -6.75 -4.28 -10.08
CA TYR A 114 -6.91 -2.89 -9.65
C TYR A 114 -5.81 -2.00 -10.22
N ALA A 115 -6.03 -0.70 -10.23
CA ALA A 115 -5.01 0.29 -10.58
C ALA A 115 -5.01 1.44 -9.58
N ILE A 116 -3.82 1.99 -9.33
CA ILE A 116 -3.62 3.20 -8.53
C ILE A 116 -2.79 4.17 -9.35
N GLU A 117 -3.31 5.37 -9.56
CA GLU A 117 -2.66 6.46 -10.26
C GLU A 117 -2.36 7.61 -9.30
N THR A 118 -1.14 8.11 -9.31
CA THR A 118 -0.74 9.30 -8.55
C THR A 118 -0.29 10.39 -9.52
N ARG A 119 -0.80 11.60 -9.36
CA ARG A 119 -0.49 12.75 -10.23
C ARG A 119 0.41 13.79 -9.55
N THR A 120 0.54 13.68 -8.25
CA THR A 120 1.40 14.51 -7.40
C THR A 120 2.35 13.61 -6.61
N PRO A 121 3.43 14.13 -6.03
CA PRO A 121 4.18 13.40 -5.01
C PRO A 121 3.22 12.92 -3.93
N LEU A 122 3.44 11.70 -3.47
CA LEU A 122 2.55 10.98 -2.57
C LEU A 122 3.35 10.38 -1.42
N ARG A 123 2.76 10.36 -0.21
CA ARG A 123 3.20 9.54 0.91
C ARG A 123 2.05 8.67 1.40
N LEU A 124 2.28 7.38 1.45
CA LEU A 124 1.31 6.36 1.86
C LEU A 124 1.80 5.57 3.05
N LEU A 125 0.86 5.19 3.88
CA LEU A 125 1.00 4.04 4.76
C LEU A 125 0.16 2.90 4.20
N ILE A 126 0.79 1.74 3.99
CA ILE A 126 0.17 0.55 3.43
C ILE A 126 0.17 -0.55 4.48
N CYS A 127 -0.99 -1.19 4.66
CA CYS A 127 -1.13 -2.39 5.47
C CYS A 127 -1.64 -3.52 4.57
N MET A 128 -0.85 -4.58 4.46
CA MET A 128 -1.24 -5.83 3.78
C MET A 128 -1.85 -6.76 4.82
N LEU A 129 -3.13 -7.07 4.65
CA LEU A 129 -3.92 -7.91 5.55
C LEU A 129 -4.22 -9.23 4.87
N PRO A 130 -3.80 -10.39 5.40
CA PRO A 130 -4.22 -11.68 4.87
C PRO A 130 -5.74 -11.76 4.84
N GLN A 131 -6.33 -12.25 3.75
CA GLN A 131 -7.78 -12.34 3.62
C GLN A 131 -8.39 -13.25 4.69
N GLU A 132 -7.69 -14.31 5.07
CA GLU A 132 -8.08 -15.26 6.11
C GLU A 132 -8.12 -14.65 7.53
N ALA A 133 -7.35 -13.58 7.78
CA ALA A 133 -7.36 -12.86 9.05
C ALA A 133 -8.64 -12.02 9.27
N LEU A 134 -9.40 -11.79 8.22
CA LEU A 134 -10.64 -11.01 8.28
C LEU A 134 -11.85 -11.93 8.08
N SER A 135 -12.73 -11.98 9.07
CA SER A 135 -14.02 -12.70 8.99
C SER A 135 -15.02 -11.95 8.10
N ILE A 136 -14.62 -11.63 6.86
CA ILE A 136 -15.43 -10.91 5.88
C ILE A 136 -15.44 -11.68 4.54
N THR A 137 -16.61 -11.86 3.96
CA THR A 137 -16.70 -12.56 2.67
C THR A 137 -16.22 -11.67 1.51
N PRO A 138 -15.70 -12.27 0.42
CA PRO A 138 -15.27 -11.50 -0.76
C PRO A 138 -16.35 -10.58 -1.33
N GLU A 139 -17.63 -11.00 -1.31
CA GLU A 139 -18.76 -10.21 -1.81
C GLU A 139 -19.01 -8.97 -0.93
N ARG A 140 -18.83 -9.09 0.38
CA ARG A 140 -18.95 -7.95 1.30
C ARG A 140 -17.76 -6.99 1.13
N MET A 141 -16.55 -7.54 1.01
CA MET A 141 -15.37 -6.74 0.75
C MET A 141 -15.47 -6.01 -0.59
N ALA A 142 -15.98 -6.65 -1.63
CA ALA A 142 -16.20 -6.05 -2.94
C ALA A 142 -17.06 -4.78 -2.91
N ARG A 143 -17.88 -4.57 -1.88
CA ARG A 143 -18.72 -3.37 -1.73
C ARG A 143 -17.95 -2.15 -1.25
N ILE A 144 -16.79 -2.36 -0.62
CA ILE A 144 -15.99 -1.28 -0.01
C ILE A 144 -14.62 -1.09 -0.68
N THR A 145 -14.22 -1.97 -1.60
CA THR A 145 -12.99 -1.77 -2.38
C THR A 145 -13.09 -0.55 -3.27
N ALA A 146 -11.99 0.18 -3.45
CA ALA A 146 -11.90 1.42 -4.21
C ALA A 146 -12.97 2.46 -3.82
N THR A 147 -13.33 2.53 -2.54
CA THR A 147 -14.13 3.60 -1.95
C THR A 147 -13.27 4.43 -1.01
N SER A 148 -13.59 5.71 -0.84
CA SER A 148 -12.92 6.55 0.14
C SER A 148 -13.56 6.39 1.50
N VAL A 149 -12.74 6.13 2.51
CA VAL A 149 -13.14 6.20 3.92
C VAL A 149 -12.46 7.43 4.52
N PRO A 150 -13.25 8.48 4.85
CA PRO A 150 -12.69 9.71 5.37
C PRO A 150 -12.03 9.52 6.73
N GLY A 151 -10.77 9.99 6.86
CA GLY A 151 -10.02 9.92 8.13
C GLY A 151 -10.43 10.97 9.16
N GLY A 152 -11.17 12.01 8.74
CA GLY A 152 -11.59 13.11 9.62
C GLY A 152 -12.83 12.84 10.47
N HIS A 153 -13.58 11.77 10.22
CA HIS A 153 -14.80 11.42 10.95
C HIS A 153 -15.11 9.92 10.92
N GLY A 154 -16.09 9.50 11.72
CA GLY A 154 -16.52 8.09 11.78
C GLY A 154 -15.40 7.12 12.17
N VAL A 155 -15.40 5.94 11.58
CA VAL A 155 -14.39 4.89 11.83
C VAL A 155 -12.99 5.35 11.40
N GLY A 156 -12.89 6.16 10.34
CA GLY A 156 -11.61 6.65 9.83
C GLY A 156 -10.87 7.52 10.86
N TRP A 157 -11.62 8.31 11.63
CA TRP A 157 -11.04 9.15 12.70
C TRP A 157 -10.32 8.34 13.78
N LEU A 158 -10.78 7.12 14.05
CA LEU A 158 -10.11 6.20 14.98
C LEU A 158 -8.97 5.44 14.32
N LEU A 159 -9.18 5.00 13.07
CA LEU A 159 -8.25 4.09 12.39
C LEU A 159 -7.00 4.81 11.85
N ALA A 160 -7.12 6.01 11.30
CA ALA A 160 -6.00 6.71 10.70
C ALA A 160 -4.88 7.04 11.72
N PRO A 161 -5.14 7.61 12.92
CA PRO A 161 -4.11 7.82 13.93
C PRO A 161 -3.53 6.50 14.49
N PHE A 162 -4.36 5.46 14.58
CA PHE A 162 -3.89 4.15 15.02
C PHE A 162 -2.87 3.57 14.04
N LEU A 163 -3.17 3.58 12.75
CA LEU A 163 -2.26 3.09 11.70
C LEU A 163 -0.96 3.90 11.63
N ASP A 164 -1.03 5.23 11.74
CA ASP A 164 0.15 6.09 11.77
C ASP A 164 1.05 5.75 12.97
N ARG A 165 0.46 5.57 14.15
CA ARG A 165 1.19 5.20 15.35
C ARG A 165 1.79 3.80 15.26
N LEU A 166 1.06 2.84 14.70
CA LEU A 166 1.51 1.47 14.49
C LEU A 166 2.71 1.43 13.52
N ALA A 167 2.67 2.22 12.45
CA ALA A 167 3.79 2.33 11.51
C ALA A 167 5.06 2.87 12.17
N ARG A 168 4.94 3.92 12.99
CA ARG A 168 6.08 4.47 13.73
C ARG A 168 6.70 3.45 14.69
N LEU A 169 5.87 2.68 15.39
CA LEU A 169 6.33 1.64 16.31
C LEU A 169 7.02 0.50 15.53
N ALA A 170 6.47 0.08 14.41
CA ALA A 170 7.08 -0.94 13.54
C ALA A 170 8.44 -0.48 12.99
N GLN A 171 8.56 0.79 12.57
CA GLN A 171 9.83 1.37 12.11
C GLN A 171 10.89 1.45 13.23
N ALA A 172 10.46 1.74 14.44
CA ALA A 172 11.36 1.78 15.62
C ALA A 172 11.78 0.39 16.11
N GLY A 173 11.27 -0.71 15.53
CA GLY A 173 11.52 -2.08 15.98
C GLY A 173 10.86 -2.44 17.32
N ALA A 174 10.06 -1.53 17.89
CA ALA A 174 9.48 -1.69 19.21
C ALA A 174 8.39 -2.78 19.27
N VAL A 175 7.67 -3.00 18.17
CA VAL A 175 6.55 -3.95 18.14
C VAL A 175 7.02 -5.40 18.06
N THR A 176 8.11 -5.67 17.34
CA THR A 176 8.66 -7.03 17.21
C THR A 176 9.06 -7.61 18.56
N SER A 177 9.63 -6.78 19.45
CA SER A 177 10.06 -7.22 20.77
C SER A 177 8.93 -7.41 21.79
N GLU A 178 7.76 -6.82 21.59
CA GLU A 178 6.58 -7.01 22.45
C GLU A 178 5.76 -8.21 22.05
N VAL A 179 5.59 -8.45 20.74
CA VAL A 179 4.88 -9.63 20.22
C VAL A 179 5.67 -10.91 20.49
N GLU A 180 6.99 -10.90 20.30
CA GLU A 180 7.87 -12.04 20.64
C GLU A 180 7.93 -12.34 22.16
N ARG A 181 7.65 -11.36 23.02
CA ARG A 181 7.59 -11.55 24.49
C ARG A 181 6.23 -12.05 24.98
N ALA A 182 5.19 -11.94 24.16
CA ALA A 182 3.83 -12.35 24.51
C ALA A 182 3.43 -13.71 23.93
N ALA A 183 4.27 -14.30 23.07
CA ALA A 183 4.11 -15.63 22.47
C ALA A 183 4.91 -16.68 23.24
#